data_dc9fb0597a33fd365f5dafac02e26d50
#
_entry.id   dc9fb0597a33fd365f5dafac02e26d50
#
_cell.length_a   1.000
_cell.length_b   1.000
_cell.length_c   1.000
_cell.angle_alpha   90.00
_cell.angle_beta   90.00
_cell.angle_gamma   90.00
#
_symmetry.space_group_name_H-M   'P 1'
#
loop_
_entity.id
_entity.type
_entity.pdbx_description
1 polymer ?
#
loop_
_entity_poly.entity_id
_entity_poly.type
_entity_poly.pdbx_seq_one_letter_code
_entity_poly.pdbx_strand_id
1 'polypeptide(L)'
;MKQESDFVFGNAYGAYFGVGGQHEFHGNAAFQIVLGGGCDVVVTVEENLEYTGKVVLIRPLIKTKTRCDGRLTHLYLSPRLGFALDLADRFQDADCYVLASTEKLPFDETSDRSEIIGALDRLEQVSTSSLDPRLVAALEYLNQNLDDPSILMAAKLSGLSRSRMRTLAREQLGVPLSIWVTWRKIVEANKALSAGANLSEAALAGCFADQAHFSRTMKRMLGVTPTKALQIYA
;
A
#
# COMPACT_ATOMS: atom_id res chain seq x y z
N MET A 1 -17.40 19.80 14.24
CA MET A 1 -16.20 19.66 13.41
C MET A 1 -16.41 18.43 12.51
N LYS A 2 -16.48 18.61 11.18
CA LYS A 2 -16.40 17.46 10.27
C LYS A 2 -15.02 16.84 10.48
N GLN A 3 -14.97 15.58 10.86
CA GLN A 3 -13.72 14.79 10.90
C GLN A 3 -13.30 14.61 9.43
N GLU A 4 -12.32 15.42 9.01
CA GLU A 4 -11.77 15.34 7.66
C GLU A 4 -11.01 14.03 7.52
N SER A 5 -11.42 13.22 6.56
CA SER A 5 -10.64 12.08 6.11
C SER A 5 -9.52 12.60 5.19
N ASP A 6 -8.34 12.02 5.25
CA ASP A 6 -7.20 12.44 4.45
C ASP A 6 -6.42 11.23 3.91
N PHE A 7 -5.82 11.39 2.75
CA PHE A 7 -4.99 10.37 2.14
C PHE A 7 -3.63 10.96 1.73
N VAL A 8 -2.54 10.40 2.23
CA VAL A 8 -1.17 10.87 1.98
C VAL A 8 -0.37 9.79 1.28
N PHE A 9 0.47 10.17 0.30
CA PHE A 9 1.37 9.26 -0.39
C PHE A 9 2.82 9.71 -0.26
N GLY A 10 3.68 8.84 0.31
CA GLY A 10 5.13 8.88 0.17
C GLY A 10 5.60 8.09 -1.06
N ASN A 11 6.91 7.87 -1.18
CA ASN A 11 7.47 7.05 -2.28
C ASN A 11 7.24 5.55 -2.06
N ALA A 12 7.28 5.10 -0.81
CA ALA A 12 7.14 3.69 -0.46
C ALA A 12 5.92 3.41 0.44
N TYR A 13 5.03 4.37 0.65
CA TYR A 13 3.81 4.17 1.42
C TYR A 13 2.62 4.99 0.89
N GLY A 14 1.41 4.58 1.27
CA GLY A 14 0.19 5.38 1.28
C GLY A 14 -0.42 5.31 2.67
N ALA A 15 -1.07 6.37 3.12
CA ALA A 15 -1.72 6.44 4.42
C ALA A 15 -3.09 7.11 4.31
N TYR A 16 -4.12 6.42 4.78
CA TYR A 16 -5.46 6.97 4.96
C TYR A 16 -5.67 7.27 6.43
N PHE A 17 -6.15 8.45 6.71
CA PHE A 17 -6.58 8.90 8.03
C PHE A 17 -8.03 9.35 7.95
N GLY A 18 -8.93 8.80 8.75
CA GLY A 18 -10.31 9.20 8.66
C GLY A 18 -11.21 8.51 9.68
N VAL A 19 -12.50 8.67 9.46
CA VAL A 19 -13.52 7.95 10.21
C VAL A 19 -13.63 6.55 9.61
N GLY A 20 -13.69 5.54 10.48
CA GLY A 20 -13.98 4.19 10.09
C GLY A 20 -15.37 4.06 9.48
N GLY A 21 -15.60 2.97 8.80
CA GLY A 21 -16.86 2.64 8.15
C GLY A 21 -16.78 1.23 7.59
N GLN A 22 -17.75 0.83 6.79
CA GLN A 22 -17.68 -0.41 6.04
C GLN A 22 -17.04 -0.15 4.67
N HIS A 23 -15.90 -0.79 4.39
CA HIS A 23 -15.27 -0.82 3.08
C HIS A 23 -15.63 -2.11 2.36
N GLU A 24 -15.83 -2.05 1.03
CA GLU A 24 -16.06 -3.24 0.20
C GLU A 24 -14.80 -4.11 0.14
N PHE A 25 -14.95 -5.41 -0.13
CA PHE A 25 -13.83 -6.32 -0.32
C PHE A 25 -12.91 -5.84 -1.44
N HIS A 26 -11.66 -5.64 -1.12
CA HIS A 26 -10.60 -5.30 -2.07
C HIS A 26 -9.26 -5.86 -1.61
N GLY A 27 -8.35 -6.07 -2.54
CA GLY A 27 -6.98 -6.48 -2.26
C GLY A 27 -6.00 -5.60 -3.01
N ASN A 28 -4.87 -5.29 -2.43
CA ASN A 28 -3.83 -4.47 -3.05
C ASN A 28 -2.44 -5.10 -2.97
N ALA A 29 -1.47 -4.51 -3.68
CA ALA A 29 -0.10 -5.01 -3.70
C ALA A 29 0.73 -4.60 -2.48
N ALA A 30 0.18 -3.71 -1.65
CA ALA A 30 0.87 -3.23 -0.47
C ALA A 30 0.64 -4.18 0.70
N PHE A 31 1.62 -4.25 1.57
CA PHE A 31 1.45 -4.70 2.92
C PHE A 31 0.60 -3.67 3.68
N GLN A 32 -0.37 -4.10 4.47
CA GLN A 32 -1.27 -3.16 5.12
C GLN A 32 -1.16 -3.24 6.64
N ILE A 33 -1.24 -2.07 7.29
CA ILE A 33 -1.41 -1.94 8.74
C ILE A 33 -2.69 -1.14 8.95
N VAL A 34 -3.63 -1.70 9.69
CA VAL A 34 -4.89 -1.05 10.04
C VAL A 34 -4.91 -0.80 11.54
N LEU A 35 -5.07 0.47 11.93
CA LEU A 35 -5.10 0.89 13.33
C LEU A 35 -6.45 1.53 13.64
N GLY A 36 -7.04 1.14 14.76
CA GLY A 36 -8.23 1.77 15.33
C GLY A 36 -7.86 2.81 16.37
N GLY A 37 -8.18 4.07 16.12
CA GLY A 37 -7.95 5.18 17.07
C GLY A 37 -8.98 5.18 18.19
N GLY A 38 -8.71 4.42 19.25
CA GLY A 38 -9.58 4.28 20.41
C GLY A 38 -10.64 3.17 20.33
N CYS A 39 -10.71 2.43 19.22
CA CYS A 39 -11.63 1.30 19.00
C CYS A 39 -10.90 0.09 18.44
N ASP A 40 -11.54 -1.06 18.42
CA ASP A 40 -11.05 -2.20 17.70
C ASP A 40 -11.38 -2.09 16.21
N VAL A 41 -10.48 -2.59 15.37
CA VAL A 41 -10.68 -2.82 13.95
C VAL A 41 -11.10 -4.25 13.75
N VAL A 42 -12.12 -4.47 12.94
CA VAL A 42 -12.52 -5.80 12.47
C VAL A 42 -12.16 -5.91 10.99
N VAL A 43 -11.26 -6.83 10.68
CA VAL A 43 -10.87 -7.18 9.32
C VAL A 43 -11.46 -8.54 8.98
N THR A 44 -12.35 -8.56 7.99
CA THR A 44 -12.96 -9.80 7.49
C THR A 44 -12.25 -10.19 6.19
N VAL A 45 -11.75 -11.41 6.09
CA VAL A 45 -11.24 -12.00 4.84
C VAL A 45 -12.35 -12.77 4.11
N GLU A 46 -12.09 -13.16 2.85
CA GLU A 46 -13.00 -14.09 2.13
C GLU A 46 -13.22 -15.32 3.03
N GLU A 47 -14.40 -15.94 2.97
CA GLU A 47 -14.86 -17.03 3.86
C GLU A 47 -15.34 -16.58 5.26
N ASN A 48 -15.49 -15.28 5.50
CA ASN A 48 -15.99 -14.68 6.75
C ASN A 48 -15.11 -14.94 7.99
N LEU A 49 -13.84 -15.22 7.84
CA LEU A 49 -12.90 -15.23 8.95
C LEU A 49 -12.59 -13.79 9.39
N GLU A 50 -12.76 -13.50 10.67
CA GLU A 50 -12.57 -12.17 11.25
C GLU A 50 -11.35 -12.11 12.14
N TYR A 51 -10.61 -11.02 11.99
CA TYR A 51 -9.47 -10.63 12.84
C TYR A 51 -9.84 -9.32 13.54
N THR A 52 -9.86 -9.32 14.88
CA THR A 52 -10.29 -8.17 15.68
C THR A 52 -9.20 -7.73 16.64
N GLY A 53 -8.88 -6.44 16.65
CA GLY A 53 -7.90 -5.86 17.57
C GLY A 53 -7.60 -4.40 17.27
N LYS A 54 -6.74 -3.79 18.07
CA LYS A 54 -6.31 -2.39 17.90
C LYS A 54 -5.50 -2.19 16.62
N VAL A 55 -4.68 -3.19 16.27
CA VAL A 55 -3.85 -3.18 15.09
C VAL A 55 -3.95 -4.52 14.38
N VAL A 56 -4.29 -4.49 13.11
CA VAL A 56 -4.34 -5.66 12.25
C VAL A 56 -3.40 -5.47 11.06
N LEU A 57 -2.51 -6.42 10.86
CA LEU A 57 -1.64 -6.52 9.70
C LEU A 57 -2.32 -7.38 8.63
N ILE A 58 -2.19 -7.00 7.36
CA ILE A 58 -2.79 -7.72 6.23
C ILE A 58 -1.71 -7.95 5.15
N ARG A 59 -1.59 -9.19 4.69
CA ARG A 59 -0.67 -9.56 3.60
C ARG A 59 -1.08 -8.92 2.28
N PRO A 60 -0.12 -8.70 1.36
CA PRO A 60 -0.44 -8.30 -0.01
C PRO A 60 -1.42 -9.26 -0.69
N LEU A 61 -2.29 -8.71 -1.53
CA LEU A 61 -3.28 -9.40 -2.36
C LEU A 61 -4.44 -10.08 -1.62
N ILE A 62 -4.42 -10.10 -0.30
CA ILE A 62 -5.57 -10.63 0.46
C ILE A 62 -6.74 -9.63 0.30
N LYS A 63 -7.88 -10.16 -0.11
CA LYS A 63 -9.10 -9.38 -0.19
C LYS A 63 -9.75 -9.31 1.18
N THR A 64 -9.90 -8.11 1.66
CA THR A 64 -10.44 -7.83 2.99
C THR A 64 -11.52 -6.77 2.94
N LYS A 65 -12.39 -6.84 3.92
CA LYS A 65 -13.34 -5.80 4.30
C LYS A 65 -12.99 -5.33 5.69
N THR A 66 -12.87 -4.04 5.88
CA THR A 66 -12.50 -3.44 7.17
C THR A 66 -13.68 -2.69 7.76
N ARG A 67 -13.92 -2.87 9.07
CA ARG A 67 -14.88 -2.11 9.85
C ARG A 67 -14.24 -1.55 11.10
N CYS A 68 -14.53 -0.29 11.42
CA CYS A 68 -14.18 0.38 12.66
C CYS A 68 -15.22 1.45 12.96
N ASP A 69 -15.65 1.54 14.20
CA ASP A 69 -16.71 2.47 14.62
C ASP A 69 -16.16 3.82 15.12
N GLY A 70 -14.84 4.03 15.03
CA GLY A 70 -14.13 5.24 15.44
C GLY A 70 -13.19 5.77 14.37
N ARG A 71 -12.06 6.36 14.81
CA ARG A 71 -11.00 6.80 13.91
C ARG A 71 -10.28 5.57 13.33
N LEU A 72 -9.96 5.65 12.07
CA LEU A 72 -9.24 4.61 11.32
C LEU A 72 -7.99 5.20 10.68
N THR A 73 -6.86 4.57 10.92
CA THR A 73 -5.64 4.76 10.14
C THR A 73 -5.37 3.48 9.34
N HIS A 74 -5.25 3.62 8.02
CA HIS A 74 -4.97 2.51 7.13
C HIS A 74 -3.70 2.80 6.33
N LEU A 75 -2.64 2.09 6.64
CA LEU A 75 -1.33 2.25 6.01
C LEU A 75 -1.13 1.17 4.95
N TYR A 76 -0.60 1.59 3.82
CA TYR A 76 -0.23 0.75 2.68
C TYR A 76 1.26 0.86 2.49
N LEU A 77 2.01 -0.19 2.79
CA LEU A 77 3.46 -0.19 2.79
C LEU A 77 4.01 -0.96 1.59
N SER A 78 4.92 -0.35 0.87
CA SER A 78 5.67 -1.04 -0.17
C SER A 78 6.61 -2.08 0.48
N PRO A 79 6.73 -3.29 -0.09
CA PRO A 79 7.73 -4.26 0.35
C PRO A 79 9.18 -3.76 0.27
N ARG A 80 9.44 -2.65 -0.43
CA ARG A 80 10.76 -1.99 -0.42
C ARG A 80 11.13 -1.36 0.94
N LEU A 81 10.16 -1.11 1.79
CA LEU A 81 10.43 -0.77 3.17
C LEU A 81 10.87 -2.04 3.92
N GLY A 82 12.11 -2.10 4.39
CA GLY A 82 12.61 -3.22 5.19
C GLY A 82 11.71 -3.54 6.38
N PHE A 83 11.17 -2.50 7.00
CA PHE A 83 10.17 -2.61 8.05
C PHE A 83 8.92 -3.44 7.66
N ALA A 84 8.43 -3.32 6.42
CA ALA A 84 7.30 -4.12 5.95
C ALA A 84 7.66 -5.62 5.84
N LEU A 85 8.91 -5.93 5.47
CA LEU A 85 9.40 -7.31 5.43
C LEU A 85 9.56 -7.89 6.82
N ASP A 86 10.12 -7.12 7.78
CA ASP A 86 10.26 -7.54 9.18
C ASP A 86 8.88 -7.84 9.82
N LEU A 87 7.85 -7.13 9.41
CA LEU A 87 6.47 -7.43 9.81
C LEU A 87 5.90 -8.66 9.10
N ALA A 88 6.30 -8.89 7.84
CA ALA A 88 5.80 -10.02 7.06
C ALA A 88 6.14 -11.37 7.68
N ASP A 89 7.29 -11.50 8.33
CA ASP A 89 7.73 -12.73 9.01
C ASP A 89 6.79 -13.17 10.14
N ARG A 90 5.91 -12.27 10.62
CA ARG A 90 4.96 -12.57 11.70
C ARG A 90 3.74 -13.36 11.28
N PHE A 91 3.44 -13.36 9.99
CA PHE A 91 2.20 -13.99 9.51
C PHE A 91 2.25 -15.52 9.51
N GLN A 92 3.45 -16.11 9.45
CA GLN A 92 3.57 -17.53 9.13
C GLN A 92 2.74 -17.85 7.88
N ASP A 93 1.65 -18.63 8.01
CA ASP A 93 0.75 -18.95 6.88
C ASP A 93 -0.58 -18.18 6.93
N ALA A 94 -0.79 -17.28 7.90
CA ALA A 94 -2.04 -16.54 8.05
C ALA A 94 -2.15 -15.39 7.04
N ASP A 95 -3.37 -15.06 6.62
CA ASP A 95 -3.67 -13.93 5.73
C ASP A 95 -3.59 -12.58 6.45
N CYS A 96 -3.97 -12.58 7.73
CA CYS A 96 -3.91 -11.44 8.62
C CYS A 96 -3.28 -11.81 9.96
N TYR A 97 -2.78 -10.82 10.67
CA TYR A 97 -2.19 -10.99 11.99
C TYR A 97 -2.62 -9.83 12.91
N VAL A 98 -3.14 -10.17 14.09
CA VAL A 98 -3.48 -9.17 15.12
C VAL A 98 -2.25 -8.93 16.00
N LEU A 99 -1.78 -7.68 16.02
CA LEU A 99 -0.72 -7.30 16.94
C LEU A 99 -1.29 -7.14 18.36
N ALA A 100 -0.71 -7.88 19.31
CA ALA A 100 -1.07 -7.77 20.71
C ALA A 100 -0.56 -6.46 21.36
N SER A 101 0.46 -5.85 20.78
CA SER A 101 1.07 -4.61 21.24
C SER A 101 1.71 -3.86 20.06
N THR A 102 1.71 -2.54 20.13
CA THR A 102 2.35 -1.64 19.12
C THR A 102 3.84 -1.42 19.37
N GLU A 103 4.45 -2.02 20.40
CA GLU A 103 5.85 -1.83 20.79
C GLU A 103 6.89 -1.99 19.67
N LYS A 104 6.52 -2.69 18.59
CA LYS A 104 7.37 -2.93 17.42
C LYS A 104 7.03 -2.04 16.24
N LEU A 105 6.04 -1.17 16.38
CA LEU A 105 5.73 -0.13 15.41
C LEU A 105 6.41 1.17 15.83
N PRO A 106 6.84 2.02 14.92
CA PRO A 106 7.39 3.34 15.25
C PRO A 106 6.29 4.37 15.60
N PHE A 107 5.07 3.91 15.79
CA PHE A 107 3.85 4.66 16.17
C PHE A 107 2.87 3.70 16.83
N ASP A 108 1.86 4.23 17.49
CA ASP A 108 0.80 3.47 18.16
C ASP A 108 -0.61 3.99 17.79
N GLU A 109 -1.63 3.41 18.39
CA GLU A 109 -3.03 3.77 18.18
C GLU A 109 -3.40 5.18 18.69
N THR A 110 -2.53 5.81 19.49
CA THR A 110 -2.69 7.17 20.00
C THR A 110 -1.94 8.20 19.17
N SER A 111 -0.99 7.76 18.35
CA SER A 111 -0.17 8.63 17.50
C SER A 111 -1.03 9.42 16.54
N ASP A 112 -0.72 10.70 16.43
CA ASP A 112 -1.40 11.57 15.49
C ASP A 112 -0.89 11.38 14.05
N ARG A 113 -1.58 12.01 13.09
CA ARG A 113 -1.24 11.96 11.67
C ARG A 113 0.22 12.38 11.41
N SER A 114 0.68 13.45 12.04
CA SER A 114 2.01 14.02 11.82
C SER A 114 3.11 13.07 12.34
N GLU A 115 2.88 12.47 13.48
CA GLU A 115 3.79 11.49 14.08
C GLU A 115 3.92 10.24 13.20
N ILE A 116 2.81 9.70 12.70
CA ILE A 116 2.79 8.53 11.81
C ILE A 116 3.51 8.84 10.50
N ILE A 117 3.19 9.96 9.84
CA ILE A 117 3.84 10.37 8.59
C ILE A 117 5.35 10.57 8.82
N GLY A 118 5.73 11.31 9.87
CA GLY A 118 7.14 11.53 10.19
C GLY A 118 7.90 10.22 10.49
N ALA A 119 7.25 9.22 11.08
CA ALA A 119 7.82 7.90 11.27
C ALA A 119 8.01 7.14 9.95
N LEU A 120 7.02 7.18 9.05
CA LEU A 120 7.09 6.55 7.74
C LEU A 120 8.16 7.20 6.84
N ASP A 121 8.28 8.53 6.86
CA ASP A 121 9.32 9.26 6.13
C ASP A 121 10.73 8.89 6.62
N ARG A 122 10.92 8.76 7.93
CA ARG A 122 12.19 8.27 8.49
C ARG A 122 12.51 6.85 8.05
N LEU A 123 11.51 5.95 8.04
CA LEU A 123 11.67 4.59 7.54
C LEU A 123 12.05 4.55 6.06
N GLU A 124 11.51 5.44 5.23
CA GLU A 124 11.92 5.56 3.82
C GLU A 124 13.39 5.94 3.67
N GLN A 125 13.88 6.87 4.51
CA GLN A 125 15.26 7.36 4.45
C GLN A 125 16.28 6.31 4.92
N VAL A 126 15.93 5.50 5.91
CA VAL A 126 16.83 4.53 6.56
C VAL A 126 16.74 3.14 5.92
N SER A 127 15.77 2.90 5.05
CA SER A 127 15.46 1.56 4.55
C SER A 127 16.62 0.98 3.73
N THR A 128 17.43 0.16 4.38
CA THR A 128 18.27 -0.84 3.72
C THR A 128 17.37 -2.05 3.44
N SER A 129 16.86 -2.12 2.23
CA SER A 129 16.05 -3.26 1.79
C SER A 129 16.85 -4.55 1.91
N SER A 130 16.32 -5.57 2.55
CA SER A 130 16.86 -6.95 2.54
C SER A 130 16.58 -7.67 1.22
N LEU A 131 16.04 -6.98 0.22
CA LEU A 131 15.75 -7.53 -1.11
C LEU A 131 17.05 -7.90 -1.85
N ASP A 132 16.98 -8.95 -2.66
CA ASP A 132 18.05 -9.31 -3.60
C ASP A 132 18.41 -8.09 -4.46
N PRO A 133 19.70 -7.69 -4.53
CA PRO A 133 20.13 -6.51 -5.31
C PRO A 133 19.68 -6.54 -6.78
N ARG A 134 19.55 -7.73 -7.36
CA ARG A 134 19.05 -7.91 -8.74
C ARG A 134 17.56 -7.57 -8.85
N LEU A 135 16.77 -7.90 -7.83
CA LEU A 135 15.37 -7.48 -7.78
C LEU A 135 15.28 -5.97 -7.58
N VAL A 136 16.10 -5.39 -6.71
CA VAL A 136 16.16 -3.92 -6.53
C VAL A 136 16.44 -3.21 -7.86
N ALA A 137 17.47 -3.64 -8.61
CA ALA A 137 17.78 -3.07 -9.92
C ALA A 137 16.61 -3.20 -10.92
N ALA A 138 15.89 -4.36 -10.90
CA ALA A 138 14.71 -4.54 -11.73
C ALA A 138 13.56 -3.58 -11.34
N LEU A 139 13.32 -3.38 -10.04
CA LEU A 139 12.30 -2.47 -9.54
C LEU A 139 12.63 -1.01 -9.88
N GLU A 140 13.90 -0.63 -9.82
CA GLU A 140 14.37 0.71 -10.22
C GLU A 140 14.14 0.96 -11.70
N TYR A 141 14.53 0.00 -12.57
CA TYR A 141 14.25 0.08 -14.00
C TYR A 141 12.75 0.24 -14.27
N LEU A 142 11.91 -0.61 -13.67
CA LEU A 142 10.45 -0.56 -13.86
C LEU A 142 9.85 0.76 -13.35
N ASN A 143 10.38 1.31 -12.26
CA ASN A 143 9.92 2.59 -11.71
C ASN A 143 10.27 3.78 -12.61
N GLN A 144 11.42 3.72 -13.30
CA GLN A 144 11.84 4.74 -14.26
C GLN A 144 11.13 4.63 -15.62
N ASN A 145 10.47 3.50 -15.90
CA ASN A 145 9.81 3.21 -17.16
C ASN A 145 8.35 2.78 -16.95
N LEU A 146 7.61 3.53 -16.14
CA LEU A 146 6.21 3.20 -15.82
C LEU A 146 5.26 3.33 -17.02
N ASP A 147 5.60 4.12 -18.03
CA ASP A 147 4.87 4.27 -19.28
C ASP A 147 4.93 3.00 -20.15
N ASP A 148 6.11 2.37 -20.25
CA ASP A 148 6.33 1.10 -20.97
C ASP A 148 7.12 0.09 -20.09
N PRO A 149 6.52 -0.47 -19.03
CA PRO A 149 7.21 -1.29 -18.06
C PRO A 149 7.49 -2.70 -18.58
N SER A 150 8.64 -2.92 -19.18
CA SER A 150 9.06 -4.22 -19.70
C SER A 150 9.67 -5.11 -18.63
N ILE A 151 8.91 -6.08 -18.10
CA ILE A 151 9.41 -7.10 -17.16
C ILE A 151 10.53 -7.95 -17.79
N LEU A 152 10.50 -8.14 -19.10
CA LEU A 152 11.55 -8.86 -19.82
C LEU A 152 12.87 -8.09 -19.80
N MET A 153 12.83 -6.79 -20.05
CA MET A 153 14.03 -5.93 -19.98
C MET A 153 14.55 -5.80 -18.55
N ALA A 154 13.66 -5.63 -17.57
CA ALA A 154 14.02 -5.61 -16.16
C ALA A 154 14.80 -6.88 -15.77
N ALA A 155 14.30 -8.06 -16.14
CA ALA A 155 14.98 -9.32 -15.89
C ALA A 155 16.35 -9.41 -16.60
N LYS A 156 16.42 -9.01 -17.87
CA LYS A 156 17.66 -9.01 -18.66
C LYS A 156 18.73 -8.11 -18.05
N LEU A 157 18.38 -6.88 -17.70
CA LEU A 157 19.27 -5.91 -17.08
C LEU A 157 19.77 -6.35 -15.69
N SER A 158 18.97 -7.12 -14.99
CA SER A 158 19.31 -7.70 -13.67
C SER A 158 20.05 -9.03 -13.77
N GLY A 159 20.40 -9.51 -14.96
CA GLY A 159 21.09 -10.79 -15.16
C GLY A 159 20.25 -12.02 -14.79
N LEU A 160 18.92 -11.88 -14.82
CA LEU A 160 17.99 -12.96 -14.47
C LEU A 160 17.17 -13.44 -15.67
N SER A 161 16.81 -14.71 -15.68
CA SER A 161 15.76 -15.18 -16.58
C SER A 161 14.40 -14.63 -16.16
N ARG A 162 13.45 -14.49 -17.10
CA ARG A 162 12.08 -14.05 -16.81
C ARG A 162 11.40 -14.93 -15.74
N SER A 163 11.64 -16.24 -15.77
CA SER A 163 11.10 -17.17 -14.78
C SER A 163 11.68 -16.91 -13.40
N ARG A 164 13.01 -16.80 -13.27
CA ARG A 164 13.66 -16.53 -11.97
C ARG A 164 13.26 -15.18 -11.40
N MET A 165 13.13 -14.15 -12.23
CA MET A 165 12.65 -12.84 -11.82
C MET A 165 11.22 -12.91 -11.25
N ARG A 166 10.31 -13.68 -11.89
CA ARG A 166 8.94 -13.86 -11.40
C ARG A 166 8.90 -14.57 -10.04
N THR A 167 9.73 -15.62 -9.91
CA THR A 167 9.84 -16.36 -8.64
C THR A 167 10.37 -15.45 -7.54
N LEU A 168 11.48 -14.76 -7.79
CA LEU A 168 12.12 -13.86 -6.83
C LEU A 168 11.19 -12.74 -6.39
N ALA A 169 10.43 -12.15 -7.32
CA ALA A 169 9.44 -11.12 -6.98
C ALA A 169 8.33 -11.67 -6.07
N ARG A 170 7.81 -12.87 -6.33
CA ARG A 170 6.80 -13.47 -5.46
C ARG A 170 7.33 -13.82 -4.07
N GLU A 171 8.56 -14.35 -4.02
CA GLU A 171 9.22 -14.72 -2.76
C GLU A 171 9.48 -13.50 -1.88
N GLN A 172 9.92 -12.38 -2.47
CA GLN A 172 10.40 -11.23 -1.71
C GLN A 172 9.42 -10.05 -1.63
N LEU A 173 8.54 -9.87 -2.62
CA LEU A 173 7.51 -8.83 -2.58
C LEU A 173 6.13 -9.36 -2.17
N GLY A 174 5.94 -10.68 -2.15
CA GLY A 174 4.62 -11.30 -1.95
C GLY A 174 3.68 -11.10 -3.15
N VAL A 175 4.10 -10.41 -4.22
CA VAL A 175 3.26 -10.06 -5.36
C VAL A 175 3.99 -10.23 -6.70
N PRO A 176 3.26 -10.47 -7.81
CA PRO A 176 3.82 -10.38 -9.16
C PRO A 176 4.30 -8.95 -9.47
N LEU A 177 5.38 -8.81 -10.25
CA LEU A 177 5.89 -7.50 -10.70
C LEU A 177 4.85 -6.63 -11.41
N SER A 178 3.94 -7.23 -12.18
CA SER A 178 2.86 -6.49 -12.86
C SER A 178 1.91 -5.80 -11.86
N ILE A 179 1.63 -6.44 -10.74
CA ILE A 179 0.83 -5.86 -9.66
C ILE A 179 1.62 -4.76 -8.95
N TRP A 180 2.91 -4.97 -8.70
CA TRP A 180 3.79 -3.95 -8.13
C TRP A 180 3.86 -2.70 -9.04
N VAL A 181 4.02 -2.87 -10.36
CA VAL A 181 4.00 -1.76 -11.33
C VAL A 181 2.66 -1.01 -11.27
N THR A 182 1.54 -1.74 -11.20
CA THR A 182 0.20 -1.13 -11.08
C THR A 182 0.09 -0.30 -9.80
N TRP A 183 0.61 -0.80 -8.69
CA TRP A 183 0.69 -0.05 -7.44
C TRP A 183 1.52 1.24 -7.61
N ARG A 184 2.69 1.17 -8.24
CA ARG A 184 3.54 2.36 -8.49
C ARG A 184 2.82 3.42 -9.33
N LYS A 185 2.12 3.02 -10.39
CA LYS A 185 1.28 3.92 -11.20
C LYS A 185 0.22 4.64 -10.35
N ILE A 186 -0.44 3.91 -9.43
CA ILE A 186 -1.42 4.50 -8.51
C ILE A 186 -0.75 5.51 -7.58
N VAL A 187 0.41 5.20 -7.03
CA VAL A 187 1.17 6.12 -6.16
C VAL A 187 1.50 7.41 -6.89
N GLU A 188 2.04 7.34 -8.11
CA GLU A 188 2.41 8.55 -8.88
C GLU A 188 1.16 9.38 -9.27
N ALA A 189 0.07 8.72 -9.67
CA ALA A 189 -1.19 9.43 -9.93
C ALA A 189 -1.73 10.16 -8.69
N ASN A 190 -1.69 9.50 -7.52
CA ASN A 190 -2.18 10.12 -6.29
C ASN A 190 -1.26 11.24 -5.78
N LYS A 191 0.06 11.15 -5.98
CA LYS A 191 0.99 12.27 -5.72
C LYS A 191 0.63 13.50 -6.54
N ALA A 192 0.33 13.31 -7.82
CA ALA A 192 -0.12 14.41 -8.68
C ALA A 192 -1.45 15.03 -8.18
N LEU A 193 -2.43 14.20 -7.76
CA LEU A 193 -3.67 14.69 -7.14
C LEU A 193 -3.39 15.51 -5.88
N SER A 194 -2.53 15.04 -4.99
CA SER A 194 -2.14 15.75 -3.77
C SER A 194 -1.40 17.08 -4.06
N ALA A 195 -0.74 17.17 -5.22
CA ALA A 195 -0.12 18.40 -5.71
C ALA A 195 -1.10 19.35 -6.45
N GLY A 196 -2.39 18.99 -6.50
CA GLY A 196 -3.45 19.83 -7.10
C GLY A 196 -3.77 19.54 -8.57
N ALA A 197 -3.22 18.46 -9.15
CA ALA A 197 -3.58 18.04 -10.50
C ALA A 197 -5.04 17.60 -10.59
N ASN A 198 -5.69 17.81 -11.74
CA ASN A 198 -6.99 17.23 -12.00
C ASN A 198 -6.89 15.73 -12.30
N LEU A 199 -8.04 15.04 -12.36
CA LEU A 199 -8.09 13.58 -12.56
C LEU A 199 -7.44 13.09 -13.87
N SER A 200 -7.51 13.89 -14.94
CA SER A 200 -6.91 13.55 -16.23
C SER A 200 -5.39 13.70 -16.18
N GLU A 201 -4.91 14.78 -15.58
CA GLU A 201 -3.48 15.03 -15.35
C GLU A 201 -2.88 13.97 -14.42
N ALA A 202 -3.58 13.61 -13.35
CA ALA A 202 -3.16 12.54 -12.45
C ALA A 202 -3.09 11.17 -13.14
N ALA A 203 -4.08 10.84 -13.99
CA ALA A 203 -4.04 9.63 -14.79
C ALA A 203 -2.81 9.60 -15.71
N LEU A 204 -2.48 10.72 -16.34
CA LEU A 204 -1.28 10.86 -17.18
C LEU A 204 0.00 10.71 -16.35
N ALA A 205 0.10 11.38 -15.20
CA ALA A 205 1.24 11.26 -14.29
C ALA A 205 1.48 9.83 -13.82
N GLY A 206 0.42 9.06 -13.58
CA GLY A 206 0.47 7.64 -13.24
C GLY A 206 0.62 6.72 -14.45
N CYS A 207 0.84 7.25 -15.66
CA CYS A 207 0.96 6.46 -16.89
C CYS A 207 -0.26 5.54 -17.14
N PHE A 208 -1.47 6.01 -16.83
CA PHE A 208 -2.72 5.35 -17.20
C PHE A 208 -3.19 5.84 -18.57
N ALA A 209 -3.88 4.97 -19.31
CA ALA A 209 -4.38 5.31 -20.63
C ALA A 209 -5.40 6.48 -20.59
N ASP A 210 -6.20 6.54 -19.54
CA ASP A 210 -7.22 7.58 -19.32
C ASP A 210 -7.66 7.63 -17.85
N GLN A 211 -8.44 8.66 -17.50
CA GLN A 211 -9.04 8.84 -16.17
C GLN A 211 -9.92 7.65 -15.74
N ALA A 212 -10.66 7.04 -16.68
CA ALA A 212 -11.55 5.93 -16.35
C ALA A 212 -10.74 4.67 -16.00
N HIS A 213 -9.64 4.41 -16.73
CA HIS A 213 -8.69 3.34 -16.41
C HIS A 213 -8.06 3.54 -15.03
N PHE A 214 -7.58 4.74 -14.72
CA PHE A 214 -7.07 5.09 -13.39
C PHE A 214 -8.10 4.83 -12.30
N SER A 215 -9.33 5.36 -12.46
CA SER A 215 -10.41 5.23 -11.47
C SER A 215 -10.80 3.77 -11.20
N ARG A 216 -10.96 2.96 -12.25
CA ARG A 216 -11.25 1.53 -12.12
C ARG A 216 -10.11 0.78 -11.42
N THR A 217 -8.87 1.10 -11.77
CA THR A 217 -7.69 0.45 -11.21
C THR A 217 -7.52 0.82 -9.74
N MET A 218 -7.66 2.09 -9.38
CA MET A 218 -7.59 2.55 -8.00
C MET A 218 -8.71 1.92 -7.15
N LYS A 219 -9.96 1.90 -7.64
CA LYS A 219 -11.06 1.25 -6.92
C LYS A 219 -10.79 -0.24 -6.67
N ARG A 220 -10.24 -0.95 -7.66
CA ARG A 220 -9.90 -2.37 -7.53
C ARG A 220 -8.78 -2.61 -6.52
N MET A 221 -7.78 -1.71 -6.46
CA MET A 221 -6.56 -1.87 -5.66
C MET A 221 -6.71 -1.34 -4.22
N LEU A 222 -7.46 -0.24 -4.04
CA LEU A 222 -7.59 0.46 -2.76
C LEU A 222 -9.03 0.50 -2.20
N GLY A 223 -10.01 -0.05 -2.94
CA GLY A 223 -11.42 0.00 -2.56
C GLY A 223 -12.08 1.38 -2.70
N VAL A 224 -11.32 2.42 -3.07
CA VAL A 224 -11.80 3.80 -3.21
C VAL A 224 -11.51 4.35 -4.60
N THR A 225 -12.36 5.28 -5.07
CA THR A 225 -12.12 5.99 -6.33
C THR A 225 -11.31 7.26 -6.09
N PRO A 226 -10.57 7.77 -7.12
CA PRO A 226 -9.87 9.05 -7.02
C PRO A 226 -10.80 10.22 -6.63
N THR A 227 -12.02 10.23 -7.13
CA THR A 227 -13.02 11.26 -6.79
C THR A 227 -13.37 11.24 -5.30
N LYS A 228 -13.52 10.05 -4.70
CA LYS A 228 -13.71 9.92 -3.25
C LYS A 228 -12.47 10.39 -2.49
N ALA A 229 -11.28 10.03 -2.95
CA ALA A 229 -10.03 10.50 -2.36
C ALA A 229 -9.92 12.03 -2.44
N LEU A 230 -10.25 12.66 -3.59
CA LEU A 230 -10.25 14.12 -3.74
C LEU A 230 -11.25 14.84 -2.82
N GLN A 231 -12.43 14.27 -2.57
CA GLN A 231 -13.38 14.81 -1.59
C GLN A 231 -12.82 14.82 -0.15
N ILE A 232 -11.76 14.05 0.05
CA ILE A 232 -10.99 13.95 1.27
C ILE A 232 -9.90 15.04 1.30
N TYR A 233 -9.36 15.45 0.12
CA TYR A 233 -8.36 16.53 -0.02
C TYR A 233 -8.96 17.96 -0.04
N ALA A 234 -10.26 18.11 -0.29
CA ALA A 234 -10.96 19.41 -0.37
C ALA A 234 -11.54 19.81 0.99
#